data_58b1fe8fba20137a45ac2993f637cbd0
#
_entry.id   58b1fe8fba20137a45ac2993f637cbd0
#
_cell.length_a   1.000
_cell.length_b   1.000
_cell.length_c   1.000
_cell.angle_alpha   90.00
_cell.angle_beta   90.00
_cell.angle_gamma   90.00
#
_symmetry.space_group_name_H-M   'P 1'
#
loop_
_entity.id
_entity.type
_entity.pdbx_description
1 polymer ?
#
loop_
_entity_poly.entity_id
_entity_poly.type
_entity_poly.pdbx_seq_one_letter_code
_entity_poly.pdbx_strand_id
1 'polypeptide(L)'
;MRAVNQRFLELNIRMPHAYLALEDRLRNGIKAVLKRGKVDVFVTVQDLDPAAPDVRVDHAALGAVKTALQDVNDRFFEGKAVTLGDVTSLTKDWFVQTPPAIDADASWPPFEAALQGALDSMVAMREREGANISRDLLSRADKMAALVESIASRKEIIVQAYEERLEKKILALMDKVQAAVPDEDRLLQEVAIYSDKVDFTEEVVRFRSHLNQLHAMLQSPGEVGRKLDFLIQEMNRETNTIGSKAGDLAVTEAVLQLKNEIEKIREQVQNIE
;
A
#
# COMPACT_ATOMS: atom_id res chain seq x y z
N MET A 1 8.46 -6.78 -14.33
CA MET A 1 8.59 -5.77 -13.26
C MET A 1 7.61 -6.10 -12.14
N ARG A 2 7.98 -5.83 -10.89
CA ARG A 2 7.12 -6.00 -9.71
C ARG A 2 7.22 -4.73 -8.85
N ALA A 3 6.11 -4.20 -8.40
CA ALA A 3 6.07 -3.01 -7.55
C ALA A 3 5.36 -3.30 -6.23
N VAL A 4 5.86 -2.68 -5.15
CA VAL A 4 5.23 -2.67 -3.84
C VAL A 4 5.08 -1.21 -3.42
N ASN A 5 4.00 -0.91 -2.73
CA ASN A 5 3.72 0.44 -2.27
C ASN A 5 4.79 0.90 -1.26
N GLN A 6 5.39 2.07 -1.49
CA GLN A 6 6.38 2.70 -0.62
C GLN A 6 6.43 4.21 -0.86
N ARG A 7 6.70 4.97 0.21
CA ARG A 7 6.68 6.44 0.19
C ARG A 7 7.66 7.08 -0.80
N PHE A 8 8.82 6.46 -1.00
CA PHE A 8 9.86 6.93 -1.92
C PHE A 8 10.05 5.93 -3.05
N LEU A 9 10.51 6.42 -4.21
CA LEU A 9 10.85 5.54 -5.32
C LEU A 9 12.18 4.84 -5.04
N GLU A 10 12.13 3.54 -4.86
CA GLU A 10 13.28 2.65 -4.73
C GLU A 10 13.32 1.71 -5.93
N LEU A 11 14.42 1.70 -6.67
CA LEU A 11 14.59 0.88 -7.87
C LEU A 11 15.68 -0.15 -7.63
N ASN A 12 15.33 -1.41 -7.77
CA ASN A 12 16.25 -2.54 -7.74
C ASN A 12 16.22 -3.21 -9.13
N ILE A 13 17.26 -3.01 -9.92
CA ILE A 13 17.38 -3.55 -11.28
C ILE A 13 18.35 -4.72 -11.24
N ARG A 14 17.89 -5.89 -11.67
CA ARG A 14 18.72 -7.10 -11.85
C ARG A 14 18.75 -7.44 -13.32
N MET A 15 19.97 -7.45 -13.88
CA MET A 15 20.18 -7.70 -15.28
C MET A 15 21.51 -8.45 -15.51
N PRO A 16 21.68 -9.12 -16.67
CA PRO A 16 22.94 -9.77 -16.99
C PRO A 16 24.08 -8.76 -17.07
N HIS A 17 25.26 -9.15 -16.56
CA HIS A 17 26.45 -8.28 -16.43
C HIS A 17 26.85 -7.62 -17.76
N ALA A 18 26.68 -8.32 -18.86
CA ALA A 18 27.01 -7.84 -20.21
C ALA A 18 26.23 -6.56 -20.60
N TYR A 19 25.06 -6.30 -20.00
CA TYR A 19 24.17 -5.17 -20.31
C TYR A 19 24.16 -4.07 -19.25
N LEU A 20 25.04 -4.11 -18.24
CA LEU A 20 25.07 -3.12 -17.15
C LEU A 20 25.20 -1.67 -17.64
N ALA A 21 25.81 -1.44 -18.79
CA ALA A 21 25.87 -0.11 -19.41
C ALA A 21 24.50 0.51 -19.71
N LEU A 22 23.43 -0.30 -19.79
CA LEU A 22 22.06 0.14 -20.03
C LEU A 22 21.28 0.43 -18.75
N GLU A 23 21.81 0.11 -17.55
CA GLU A 23 21.09 0.26 -16.28
C GLU A 23 20.60 1.69 -16.04
N ASP A 24 21.46 2.68 -16.29
CA ASP A 24 21.08 4.08 -16.06
C ASP A 24 19.98 4.56 -17.01
N ARG A 25 19.96 4.08 -18.25
CA ARG A 25 18.88 4.38 -19.20
C ARG A 25 17.55 3.76 -18.73
N LEU A 26 17.56 2.52 -18.28
CA LEU A 26 16.39 1.86 -17.69
C LEU A 26 15.90 2.59 -16.44
N ARG A 27 16.81 2.96 -15.54
CA ARG A 27 16.53 3.71 -14.32
C ARG A 27 15.88 5.04 -14.61
N ASN A 28 16.39 5.79 -15.60
CA ASN A 28 15.83 7.08 -15.99
C ASN A 28 14.45 6.94 -16.64
N GLY A 29 14.25 5.95 -17.51
CA GLY A 29 12.96 5.66 -18.10
C GLY A 29 11.88 5.33 -17.04
N ILE A 30 12.23 4.53 -16.02
CA ILE A 30 11.31 4.21 -14.92
C ILE A 30 10.98 5.45 -14.08
N LYS A 31 11.99 6.29 -13.73
CA LYS A 31 11.80 7.51 -12.95
C LYS A 31 10.95 8.57 -13.67
N ALA A 32 10.94 8.56 -14.99
CA ALA A 32 10.09 9.46 -15.77
C ALA A 32 8.60 9.18 -15.55
N VAL A 33 8.22 7.91 -15.42
CA VAL A 33 6.83 7.45 -15.29
C VAL A 33 6.43 7.25 -13.83
N LEU A 34 7.27 6.57 -13.03
CA LEU A 34 6.95 6.22 -11.65
C LEU A 34 7.61 7.21 -10.68
N LYS A 35 6.81 7.79 -9.77
CA LYS A 35 7.30 8.78 -8.80
C LYS A 35 7.57 8.18 -7.42
N ARG A 36 6.98 7.02 -7.10
CA ARG A 36 7.05 6.36 -5.79
C ARG A 36 6.84 4.85 -5.89
N GLY A 37 7.16 4.15 -4.79
CA GLY A 37 7.05 2.70 -4.69
C GLY A 37 8.40 2.01 -4.82
N LYS A 38 8.51 0.80 -4.26
CA LYS A 38 9.67 -0.07 -4.46
C LYS A 38 9.42 -0.92 -5.70
N VAL A 39 10.27 -0.77 -6.70
CA VAL A 39 10.13 -1.47 -8.00
C VAL A 39 11.33 -2.39 -8.22
N ASP A 40 11.07 -3.68 -8.24
CA ASP A 40 12.03 -4.72 -8.64
C ASP A 40 11.88 -4.99 -10.13
N VAL A 41 12.96 -4.79 -10.87
CA VAL A 41 13.06 -5.01 -12.31
C VAL A 41 13.97 -6.21 -12.56
N PHE A 42 13.46 -7.22 -13.22
CA PHE A 42 14.23 -8.38 -13.65
C PHE A 42 14.31 -8.36 -15.17
N VAL A 43 15.54 -8.22 -15.67
CA VAL A 43 15.81 -8.24 -17.10
C VAL A 43 16.43 -9.58 -17.45
N THR A 44 15.80 -10.31 -18.35
CA THR A 44 16.33 -11.54 -18.93
C THR A 44 16.50 -11.31 -20.42
N VAL A 45 17.69 -11.58 -20.93
CA VAL A 45 18.00 -11.45 -22.35
C VAL A 45 18.26 -12.84 -22.91
N GLN A 46 17.59 -13.17 -23.99
CA GLN A 46 17.84 -14.35 -24.77
C GLN A 46 18.32 -13.89 -26.15
N ASP A 47 19.57 -14.19 -26.47
CA ASP A 47 20.10 -13.94 -27.78
C ASP A 47 19.69 -15.09 -28.71
N LEU A 48 18.99 -14.74 -29.79
CA LEU A 48 18.49 -15.75 -30.76
C LEU A 48 19.52 -16.11 -31.81
N ASP A 49 20.56 -15.27 -31.98
CA ASP A 49 21.66 -15.51 -32.91
C ASP A 49 23.01 -15.13 -32.23
N PRO A 50 23.44 -15.94 -31.26
CA PRO A 50 24.62 -15.61 -30.48
C PRO A 50 25.87 -15.64 -31.36
N ALA A 51 26.62 -14.53 -31.38
CA ALA A 51 27.95 -14.51 -32.01
C ALA A 51 28.85 -15.53 -31.34
N ALA A 52 29.68 -16.22 -32.12
CA ALA A 52 30.62 -17.19 -31.59
C ALA A 52 31.54 -16.49 -30.55
N PRO A 53 31.75 -17.10 -29.36
CA PRO A 53 32.63 -16.52 -28.37
C PRO A 53 34.08 -16.41 -28.90
N ASP A 54 34.71 -15.27 -28.67
CA ASP A 54 36.14 -15.09 -28.93
C ASP A 54 36.93 -15.87 -27.87
N VAL A 55 37.52 -16.97 -28.27
CA VAL A 55 38.33 -17.84 -27.41
C VAL A 55 39.78 -17.51 -27.61
N ARG A 56 40.41 -16.91 -26.61
CA ARG A 56 41.86 -16.60 -26.64
C ARG A 56 42.59 -17.54 -25.68
N VAL A 57 43.82 -17.86 -26.05
CA VAL A 57 44.75 -18.64 -25.22
C VAL A 57 45.66 -17.65 -24.50
N ASP A 58 45.71 -17.71 -23.19
CA ASP A 58 46.73 -17.01 -22.39
C ASP A 58 48.06 -17.77 -22.53
N HIS A 59 48.84 -17.42 -23.53
CA HIS A 59 50.13 -18.02 -23.80
C HIS A 59 51.14 -17.80 -22.67
N ALA A 60 51.01 -16.71 -21.88
CA ALA A 60 51.91 -16.41 -20.77
C ALA A 60 51.59 -17.39 -19.58
N ALA A 61 50.32 -17.52 -19.22
CA ALA A 61 49.89 -18.47 -18.21
C ALA A 61 50.23 -19.91 -18.57
N LEU A 62 49.93 -20.31 -19.83
CA LEU A 62 50.27 -21.63 -20.36
C LEU A 62 51.79 -21.92 -20.31
N GLY A 63 52.60 -20.94 -20.71
CA GLY A 63 54.06 -21.05 -20.64
C GLY A 63 54.60 -21.17 -19.25
N ALA A 64 54.08 -20.40 -18.29
CA ALA A 64 54.46 -20.47 -16.87
C ALA A 64 54.16 -21.83 -16.24
N VAL A 65 52.97 -22.37 -16.49
CA VAL A 65 52.55 -23.69 -15.99
C VAL A 65 53.42 -24.80 -16.61
N LYS A 66 53.67 -24.73 -17.93
CA LYS A 66 54.57 -25.69 -18.62
C LYS A 66 55.96 -25.68 -18.03
N THR A 67 56.53 -24.51 -17.78
CA THR A 67 57.90 -24.35 -17.21
C THR A 67 57.95 -24.91 -15.78
N ALA A 68 56.96 -24.60 -14.95
CA ALA A 68 56.89 -25.13 -13.59
C ALA A 68 56.77 -26.66 -13.55
N LEU A 69 55.94 -27.24 -14.43
CA LEU A 69 55.83 -28.69 -14.56
C LEU A 69 57.13 -29.33 -15.03
N GLN A 70 57.85 -28.70 -15.96
CA GLN A 70 59.14 -29.19 -16.48
C GLN A 70 60.18 -29.20 -15.35
N ASP A 71 60.25 -28.13 -14.54
CA ASP A 71 61.18 -28.06 -13.39
C ASP A 71 60.90 -29.16 -12.36
N VAL A 72 59.65 -29.43 -12.02
CA VAL A 72 59.25 -30.54 -11.13
C VAL A 72 59.61 -31.89 -11.74
N ASN A 73 59.36 -32.06 -13.05
CA ASN A 73 59.62 -33.30 -13.71
C ASN A 73 61.13 -33.60 -13.79
N ASP A 74 61.96 -32.58 -14.08
CA ASP A 74 63.41 -32.72 -14.12
C ASP A 74 64.04 -33.03 -12.76
N ARG A 75 63.42 -32.54 -11.66
CA ARG A 75 63.95 -32.77 -10.30
C ARG A 75 63.48 -34.10 -9.66
N PHE A 76 62.30 -34.58 -10.02
CA PHE A 76 61.65 -35.66 -9.27
C PHE A 76 61.20 -36.86 -10.12
N PHE A 77 61.17 -36.75 -11.46
CA PHE A 77 60.54 -37.76 -12.33
C PHE A 77 61.36 -38.11 -13.61
N GLU A 78 62.66 -38.10 -13.55
CA GLU A 78 63.54 -38.56 -14.63
C GLU A 78 63.44 -37.77 -15.98
N GLY A 79 62.94 -36.53 -15.97
CA GLY A 79 62.97 -35.64 -17.13
C GLY A 79 62.06 -36.05 -18.30
N LYS A 80 60.90 -36.65 -18.06
CA LYS A 80 59.90 -36.93 -19.12
C LYS A 80 59.36 -35.64 -19.73
N ALA A 81 59.06 -35.66 -21.01
CA ALA A 81 58.47 -34.48 -21.68
C ALA A 81 57.09 -34.15 -21.14
N VAL A 82 56.86 -32.88 -20.77
CA VAL A 82 55.53 -32.39 -20.34
C VAL A 82 54.63 -32.32 -21.55
N THR A 83 53.48 -32.98 -21.48
CA THR A 83 52.49 -33.07 -22.53
C THR A 83 51.36 -32.03 -22.30
N LEU A 84 50.56 -31.78 -23.36
CA LEU A 84 49.37 -30.95 -23.23
C LEU A 84 48.36 -31.50 -22.19
N GLY A 85 48.26 -32.84 -22.09
CA GLY A 85 47.42 -33.50 -21.11
C GLY A 85 47.76 -33.18 -19.67
N ASP A 86 49.10 -33.11 -19.39
CA ASP A 86 49.60 -32.78 -18.06
C ASP A 86 49.23 -31.36 -17.63
N VAL A 87 49.34 -30.39 -18.54
CA VAL A 87 48.96 -29.00 -18.33
C VAL A 87 47.47 -28.87 -18.14
N THR A 88 46.67 -29.51 -19.00
CA THR A 88 45.20 -29.39 -18.97
C THR A 88 44.56 -30.13 -17.78
N SER A 89 45.27 -31.11 -17.18
CA SER A 89 44.81 -31.78 -15.96
C SER A 89 44.90 -30.90 -14.73
N LEU A 90 45.80 -29.92 -14.70
CA LEU A 90 46.05 -29.04 -13.57
C LEU A 90 45.14 -27.80 -13.54
N THR A 91 44.95 -27.16 -14.69
CA THR A 91 44.13 -25.96 -14.81
C THR A 91 43.55 -25.81 -16.21
N LYS A 92 42.37 -25.16 -16.29
CA LYS A 92 41.75 -24.75 -17.54
C LYS A 92 41.72 -23.23 -17.71
N ASP A 93 42.32 -22.46 -16.77
CA ASP A 93 42.21 -21.02 -16.66
C ASP A 93 43.02 -20.26 -17.76
N TRP A 94 43.77 -20.96 -18.60
CA TRP A 94 44.48 -20.41 -19.74
C TRP A 94 43.62 -20.21 -21.01
N PHE A 95 42.36 -20.65 -20.99
CA PHE A 95 41.35 -20.29 -21.98
C PHE A 95 40.59 -19.08 -21.50
N VAL A 96 40.76 -17.93 -22.11
CA VAL A 96 40.00 -16.73 -21.85
C VAL A 96 38.89 -16.65 -22.88
N GLN A 97 37.65 -16.88 -22.42
CA GLN A 97 36.47 -16.61 -23.24
C GLN A 97 36.06 -15.16 -23.01
N THR A 98 36.23 -14.33 -24.01
CA THR A 98 35.74 -12.94 -23.95
C THR A 98 34.38 -12.89 -24.58
N PRO A 99 33.32 -12.59 -23.80
CA PRO A 99 32.01 -12.33 -24.39
C PRO A 99 32.13 -11.20 -25.43
N PRO A 100 31.38 -11.26 -26.53
CA PRO A 100 31.37 -10.18 -27.51
C PRO A 100 31.03 -8.86 -26.81
N ALA A 101 31.76 -7.81 -27.16
CA ALA A 101 31.48 -6.47 -26.64
C ALA A 101 30.11 -6.04 -27.14
N ILE A 102 29.23 -5.73 -26.18
CA ILE A 102 27.86 -5.29 -26.48
C ILE A 102 27.89 -3.80 -26.77
N ASP A 103 27.45 -3.41 -27.96
CA ASP A 103 27.18 -2.01 -28.29
C ASP A 103 25.87 -1.60 -27.56
N ALA A 104 26.00 -0.69 -26.59
CA ALA A 104 24.90 -0.21 -25.78
C ALA A 104 23.84 0.54 -26.62
N ASP A 105 24.26 1.29 -27.65
CA ASP A 105 23.32 2.05 -28.48
C ASP A 105 22.56 1.14 -29.43
N ALA A 106 23.25 0.19 -30.05
CA ALA A 106 22.61 -0.81 -30.93
C ALA A 106 21.66 -1.74 -30.15
N SER A 107 21.99 -2.03 -28.88
CA SER A 107 21.18 -2.90 -28.04
C SER A 107 19.99 -2.19 -27.37
N TRP A 108 19.97 -0.86 -27.28
CA TRP A 108 18.96 -0.11 -26.55
C TRP A 108 17.51 -0.26 -27.06
N PRO A 109 17.22 -0.22 -28.39
CA PRO A 109 15.84 -0.22 -28.88
C PRO A 109 14.96 -1.36 -28.37
N PRO A 110 15.40 -2.65 -28.37
CA PRO A 110 14.59 -3.72 -27.81
C PRO A 110 14.39 -3.61 -26.29
N PHE A 111 15.36 -3.08 -25.54
CA PHE A 111 15.21 -2.81 -24.10
C PHE A 111 14.21 -1.70 -23.84
N GLU A 112 14.24 -0.62 -24.64
CA GLU A 112 13.28 0.48 -24.54
C GLU A 112 11.84 0.02 -24.81
N ALA A 113 11.65 -0.76 -25.87
CA ALA A 113 10.34 -1.32 -26.21
C ALA A 113 9.80 -2.24 -25.10
N ALA A 114 10.65 -3.12 -24.55
CA ALA A 114 10.29 -3.99 -23.45
C ALA A 114 10.00 -3.21 -22.15
N LEU A 115 10.79 -2.15 -21.85
CA LEU A 115 10.57 -1.27 -20.73
C LEU A 115 9.23 -0.55 -20.85
N GLN A 116 8.95 0.06 -22.01
CA GLN A 116 7.69 0.77 -22.25
C GLN A 116 6.48 -0.15 -22.05
N GLY A 117 6.49 -1.34 -22.67
CA GLY A 117 5.42 -2.31 -22.49
C GLY A 117 5.22 -2.76 -21.03
N ALA A 118 6.30 -2.90 -20.27
CA ALA A 118 6.23 -3.24 -18.85
C ALA A 118 5.69 -2.08 -18.00
N LEU A 119 6.05 -0.83 -18.32
CA LEU A 119 5.54 0.37 -17.66
C LEU A 119 4.06 0.58 -17.95
N ASP A 120 3.65 0.47 -19.21
CA ASP A 120 2.25 0.61 -19.61
C ASP A 120 1.36 -0.42 -18.90
N SER A 121 1.82 -1.67 -18.84
CA SER A 121 1.13 -2.74 -18.12
C SER A 121 1.02 -2.46 -16.62
N MET A 122 2.06 -1.89 -16.01
CA MET A 122 2.07 -1.54 -14.59
C MET A 122 1.15 -0.37 -14.29
N VAL A 123 1.16 0.69 -15.11
CA VAL A 123 0.27 1.84 -14.98
C VAL A 123 -1.18 1.40 -15.12
N ALA A 124 -1.51 0.64 -16.16
CA ALA A 124 -2.87 0.12 -16.37
C ALA A 124 -3.36 -0.79 -15.22
N MET A 125 -2.45 -1.55 -14.59
CA MET A 125 -2.80 -2.35 -13.40
C MET A 125 -3.09 -1.45 -12.20
N ARG A 126 -2.26 -0.43 -11.93
CA ARG A 126 -2.46 0.53 -10.84
C ARG A 126 -3.76 1.33 -10.99
N GLU A 127 -4.09 1.76 -12.21
CA GLU A 127 -5.33 2.48 -12.50
C GLU A 127 -6.56 1.60 -12.20
N ARG A 128 -6.53 0.33 -12.62
CA ARG A 128 -7.62 -0.63 -12.31
C ARG A 128 -7.77 -0.89 -10.82
N GLU A 129 -6.66 -1.06 -10.12
CA GLU A 129 -6.64 -1.26 -8.67
C GLU A 129 -7.19 -0.03 -7.94
N GLY A 130 -6.71 1.17 -8.29
CA GLY A 130 -7.20 2.43 -7.75
C GLY A 130 -8.70 2.63 -7.98
N ALA A 131 -9.21 2.33 -9.18
CA ALA A 131 -10.63 2.41 -9.50
C ALA A 131 -11.49 1.42 -8.66
N ASN A 132 -10.98 0.22 -8.40
CA ASN A 132 -11.66 -0.76 -7.55
C ASN A 132 -11.72 -0.30 -6.09
N ILE A 133 -10.61 0.21 -5.58
CA ILE A 133 -10.52 0.74 -4.21
C ILE A 133 -11.45 1.95 -4.05
N SER A 134 -11.42 2.90 -4.99
CA SER A 134 -12.32 4.06 -4.96
C SER A 134 -13.80 3.64 -4.92
N ARG A 135 -14.19 2.64 -5.70
CA ARG A 135 -15.56 2.11 -5.71
C ARG A 135 -15.95 1.46 -4.36
N ASP A 136 -15.05 0.69 -3.75
CA ASP A 136 -15.29 0.10 -2.43
C ASP A 136 -15.45 1.19 -1.36
N LEU A 137 -14.58 2.21 -1.37
CA LEU A 137 -14.65 3.33 -0.42
C LEU A 137 -15.95 4.14 -0.57
N LEU A 138 -16.39 4.42 -1.80
CA LEU A 138 -17.67 5.09 -2.05
C LEU A 138 -18.83 4.26 -1.52
N SER A 139 -18.86 2.95 -1.78
CA SER A 139 -19.90 2.05 -1.22
C SER A 139 -19.93 2.05 0.30
N ARG A 140 -18.76 2.14 0.96
CA ARG A 140 -18.69 2.26 2.43
C ARG A 140 -19.17 3.62 2.93
N ALA A 141 -18.84 4.70 2.21
CA ALA A 141 -19.34 6.04 2.50
C ALA A 141 -20.87 6.09 2.46
N ASP A 142 -21.49 5.45 1.46
CA ASP A 142 -22.96 5.36 1.36
C ASP A 142 -23.58 4.58 2.53
N LYS A 143 -22.93 3.48 2.96
CA LYS A 143 -23.37 2.73 4.16
C LYS A 143 -23.28 3.58 5.43
N MET A 144 -22.19 4.34 5.59
CA MET A 144 -22.05 5.25 6.72
C MET A 144 -23.09 6.36 6.69
N ALA A 145 -23.42 6.90 5.52
CA ALA A 145 -24.49 7.88 5.36
C ALA A 145 -25.82 7.30 5.87
N ALA A 146 -26.19 6.10 5.46
CA ALA A 146 -27.41 5.44 5.93
C ALA A 146 -27.43 5.21 7.45
N LEU A 147 -26.30 4.83 8.05
CA LEU A 147 -26.16 4.67 9.50
C LEU A 147 -26.35 6.00 10.24
N VAL A 148 -25.77 7.09 9.73
CA VAL A 148 -25.90 8.41 10.33
C VAL A 148 -27.35 8.92 10.25
N GLU A 149 -28.03 8.67 9.15
CA GLU A 149 -29.46 9.00 9.03
C GLU A 149 -30.31 8.20 10.03
N SER A 150 -30.01 6.91 10.19
CA SER A 150 -30.66 6.08 11.22
C SER A 150 -30.43 6.62 12.63
N ILE A 151 -29.21 7.06 12.95
CA ILE A 151 -28.88 7.69 14.22
C ILE A 151 -29.67 9.00 14.39
N ALA A 152 -29.66 9.85 13.37
CA ALA A 152 -30.33 11.15 13.43
C ALA A 152 -31.83 11.02 13.71
N SER A 153 -32.51 10.02 13.12
CA SER A 153 -33.92 9.75 13.33
C SER A 153 -34.28 9.28 14.75
N ARG A 154 -33.28 8.82 15.52
CA ARG A 154 -33.50 8.32 16.89
C ARG A 154 -33.59 9.42 17.95
N LYS A 155 -33.16 10.66 17.66
CA LYS A 155 -33.07 11.75 18.64
C LYS A 155 -34.38 11.97 19.36
N GLU A 156 -35.49 12.17 18.63
CA GLU A 156 -36.79 12.42 19.19
C GLU A 156 -37.31 11.26 20.03
N ILE A 157 -37.09 10.01 19.56
CA ILE A 157 -37.44 8.78 20.24
C ILE A 157 -36.73 8.68 21.60
N ILE A 158 -35.46 9.06 21.68
CA ILE A 158 -34.66 9.03 22.91
C ILE A 158 -35.22 9.99 23.94
N VAL A 159 -35.56 11.22 23.52
CA VAL A 159 -36.16 12.23 24.42
C VAL A 159 -37.53 11.79 24.94
N GLN A 160 -38.41 11.31 24.06
CA GLN A 160 -39.72 10.78 24.43
C GLN A 160 -39.62 9.60 25.40
N ALA A 161 -38.76 8.64 25.13
CA ALA A 161 -38.55 7.48 25.99
C ALA A 161 -37.99 7.89 27.39
N TYR A 162 -37.21 8.97 27.45
CA TYR A 162 -36.78 9.52 28.73
C TYR A 162 -37.91 10.16 29.50
N GLU A 163 -38.74 11.00 28.85
CA GLU A 163 -39.89 11.66 29.41
C GLU A 163 -40.84 10.63 30.01
N GLU A 164 -41.29 9.62 29.26
CA GLU A 164 -42.17 8.54 29.75
C GLU A 164 -41.59 7.78 30.95
N ARG A 165 -40.26 7.51 30.88
CA ARG A 165 -39.59 6.81 32.00
C ARG A 165 -39.50 7.67 33.24
N LEU A 166 -39.27 8.97 33.09
CA LEU A 166 -39.21 9.92 34.21
C LEU A 166 -40.59 10.06 34.86
N GLU A 167 -41.63 10.24 34.07
CA GLU A 167 -43.02 10.31 34.52
C GLU A 167 -43.43 9.06 35.33
N LYS A 168 -43.19 7.85 34.79
CA LYS A 168 -43.45 6.58 35.48
C LYS A 168 -42.70 6.45 36.82
N LYS A 169 -41.42 6.92 36.88
CA LYS A 169 -40.65 6.91 38.12
C LYS A 169 -41.22 7.88 39.16
N ILE A 170 -41.63 9.05 38.73
CA ILE A 170 -42.23 10.06 39.59
C ILE A 170 -43.53 9.53 40.17
N LEU A 171 -44.43 9.00 39.34
CA LEU A 171 -45.70 8.40 39.80
C LEU A 171 -45.46 7.26 40.80
N ALA A 172 -44.51 6.38 40.55
CA ALA A 172 -44.18 5.28 41.47
C ALA A 172 -43.59 5.74 42.81
N LEU A 173 -42.86 6.86 42.82
CA LEU A 173 -42.35 7.47 44.06
C LEU A 173 -43.46 8.16 44.86
N MET A 174 -44.37 8.85 44.18
CA MET A 174 -45.51 9.50 44.81
C MET A 174 -46.43 8.51 45.50
N ASP A 175 -46.74 7.37 44.87
CA ASP A 175 -47.54 6.28 45.46
C ASP A 175 -46.90 5.75 46.77
N LYS A 176 -45.58 5.69 46.82
CA LYS A 176 -44.83 5.25 48.02
C LYS A 176 -44.77 6.24 49.14
N VAL A 177 -44.78 7.55 48.87
CA VAL A 177 -44.53 8.60 49.90
C VAL A 177 -45.77 9.42 50.23
N GLN A 178 -46.91 9.17 49.57
CA GLN A 178 -48.16 9.97 49.70
C GLN A 178 -47.94 11.48 49.53
N ALA A 179 -47.02 11.86 48.64
CA ALA A 179 -46.62 13.25 48.37
C ALA A 179 -47.49 13.91 47.29
N ALA A 180 -47.53 15.24 47.27
CA ALA A 180 -48.24 16.01 46.26
C ALA A 180 -47.59 15.86 44.88
N VAL A 181 -48.40 16.01 43.81
CA VAL A 181 -47.95 15.95 42.42
C VAL A 181 -46.79 16.95 42.17
N PRO A 182 -45.68 16.55 41.56
CA PRO A 182 -44.63 17.48 41.18
C PRO A 182 -45.21 18.54 40.23
N ASP A 183 -44.64 19.74 40.30
CA ASP A 183 -44.93 20.81 39.39
C ASP A 183 -44.55 20.39 37.95
N GLU A 184 -45.49 20.51 37.00
CA GLU A 184 -45.24 20.22 35.58
C GLU A 184 -44.04 21.00 35.03
N ASP A 185 -43.84 22.22 35.49
CA ASP A 185 -42.69 23.06 35.08
C ASP A 185 -41.35 22.43 35.44
N ARG A 186 -41.24 21.74 36.59
CA ARG A 186 -40.03 21.00 36.99
C ARG A 186 -39.78 19.78 36.13
N LEU A 187 -40.81 19.07 35.71
CA LEU A 187 -40.71 17.94 34.79
C LEU A 187 -40.20 18.40 33.44
N LEU A 188 -40.79 19.46 32.90
CA LEU A 188 -40.38 20.07 31.61
C LEU A 188 -38.93 20.59 31.63
N GLN A 189 -38.49 21.22 32.74
CA GLN A 189 -37.13 21.64 32.92
C GLN A 189 -36.15 20.43 32.89
N GLU A 190 -36.45 19.35 33.57
CA GLU A 190 -35.59 18.14 33.58
C GLU A 190 -35.50 17.48 32.20
N VAL A 191 -36.63 17.41 31.49
CA VAL A 191 -36.66 16.90 30.09
C VAL A 191 -35.84 17.81 29.17
N ALA A 192 -35.92 19.14 29.30
CA ALA A 192 -35.14 20.08 28.52
C ALA A 192 -33.64 19.92 28.78
N ILE A 193 -33.21 19.83 30.05
CA ILE A 193 -31.81 19.58 30.41
C ILE A 193 -31.29 18.26 29.83
N TYR A 194 -32.13 17.21 29.90
CA TYR A 194 -31.76 15.91 29.31
C TYR A 194 -31.67 15.97 27.81
N SER A 195 -32.62 16.65 27.14
CA SER A 195 -32.59 16.86 25.68
C SER A 195 -31.29 17.52 25.21
N ASP A 196 -30.83 18.56 25.89
CA ASP A 196 -29.54 19.22 25.60
C ASP A 196 -28.37 18.28 25.83
N LYS A 197 -28.42 17.47 26.88
CA LYS A 197 -27.33 16.51 27.20
C LYS A 197 -27.17 15.41 26.16
N VAL A 198 -28.29 14.95 25.58
CA VAL A 198 -28.29 13.89 24.55
C VAL A 198 -28.29 14.42 23.13
N ASP A 199 -28.16 15.73 22.96
CA ASP A 199 -28.12 16.35 21.64
C ASP A 199 -26.79 16.07 20.94
N PHE A 200 -26.87 15.30 19.87
CA PHE A 200 -25.76 14.98 18.96
C PHE A 200 -25.99 15.53 17.54
N THR A 201 -26.84 16.53 17.40
CA THR A 201 -27.18 17.13 16.10
C THR A 201 -25.95 17.72 15.42
N GLU A 202 -25.10 18.40 16.19
CA GLU A 202 -23.87 19.00 15.66
C GLU A 202 -22.93 17.94 15.10
N GLU A 203 -22.74 16.84 15.83
CA GLU A 203 -21.90 15.73 15.42
C GLU A 203 -22.42 15.05 14.13
N VAL A 204 -23.74 14.88 14.01
CA VAL A 204 -24.37 14.38 12.79
C VAL A 204 -24.12 15.31 11.59
N VAL A 205 -24.28 16.62 11.78
CA VAL A 205 -24.03 17.62 10.72
C VAL A 205 -22.56 17.63 10.30
N ARG A 206 -21.63 17.56 11.27
CA ARG A 206 -20.20 17.47 11.00
C ARG A 206 -19.85 16.18 10.27
N PHE A 207 -20.40 15.06 10.70
CA PHE A 207 -20.16 13.77 10.04
C PHE A 207 -20.64 13.77 8.58
N ARG A 208 -21.82 14.31 8.30
CA ARG A 208 -22.34 14.51 6.93
C ARG A 208 -21.39 15.38 6.09
N SER A 209 -20.89 16.45 6.67
CA SER A 209 -19.91 17.31 6.00
C SER A 209 -18.63 16.54 5.65
N HIS A 210 -18.15 15.70 6.56
CA HIS A 210 -16.97 14.84 6.34
C HIS A 210 -17.23 13.79 5.26
N LEU A 211 -18.42 13.20 5.21
CA LEU A 211 -18.81 12.27 4.13
C LEU A 211 -18.78 12.96 2.76
N ASN A 212 -19.33 14.18 2.65
CA ASN A 212 -19.28 14.94 1.42
C ASN A 212 -17.84 15.26 0.97
N GLN A 213 -16.96 15.58 1.92
CA GLN A 213 -15.55 15.79 1.64
C GLN A 213 -14.86 14.49 1.18
N LEU A 214 -15.19 13.35 1.79
CA LEU A 214 -14.71 12.03 1.39
C LEU A 214 -15.08 11.72 -0.06
N HIS A 215 -16.36 11.90 -0.43
CA HIS A 215 -16.83 11.72 -1.80
C HIS A 215 -16.09 12.62 -2.78
N ALA A 216 -15.93 13.91 -2.47
CA ALA A 216 -15.23 14.86 -3.32
C ALA A 216 -13.74 14.49 -3.52
N MET A 217 -13.06 14.05 -2.44
CA MET A 217 -11.66 13.63 -2.51
C MET A 217 -11.48 12.37 -3.35
N LEU A 218 -12.38 11.39 -3.24
CA LEU A 218 -12.32 10.14 -4.00
C LEU A 218 -12.60 10.32 -5.51
N GLN A 219 -13.25 11.39 -5.88
CA GLN A 219 -13.54 11.75 -7.28
C GLN A 219 -12.52 12.71 -7.88
N SER A 220 -11.63 13.29 -7.06
CA SER A 220 -10.64 14.26 -7.52
C SER A 220 -9.35 13.58 -7.94
N PRO A 221 -8.69 13.99 -9.03
CA PRO A 221 -7.38 13.50 -9.38
C PRO A 221 -6.32 14.03 -8.41
N GLY A 222 -5.37 13.20 -8.01
CA GLY A 222 -4.19 13.60 -7.23
C GLY A 222 -3.98 12.79 -5.95
N GLU A 223 -2.93 13.15 -5.21
CA GLU A 223 -2.57 12.49 -3.95
C GLU A 223 -3.50 12.92 -2.81
N VAL A 224 -4.36 12.03 -2.37
CA VAL A 224 -5.37 12.32 -1.34
C VAL A 224 -5.09 11.67 0.02
N GLY A 225 -4.13 10.75 0.12
CA GLY A 225 -3.92 9.88 1.29
C GLY A 225 -3.87 10.62 2.63
N ARG A 226 -3.01 11.65 2.79
CA ARG A 226 -2.91 12.41 4.05
C ARG A 226 -4.19 13.15 4.43
N LYS A 227 -4.90 13.67 3.43
CA LYS A 227 -6.17 14.38 3.67
C LYS A 227 -7.26 13.42 4.10
N LEU A 228 -7.26 12.22 3.51
CA LEU A 228 -8.17 11.15 3.89
C LEU A 228 -7.90 10.66 5.32
N ASP A 229 -6.63 10.46 5.71
CA ASP A 229 -6.29 10.08 7.09
C ASP A 229 -6.83 11.07 8.12
N PHE A 230 -6.65 12.38 7.88
CA PHE A 230 -7.20 13.42 8.75
C PHE A 230 -8.72 13.35 8.80
N LEU A 231 -9.38 13.23 7.66
CA LEU A 231 -10.84 13.15 7.57
C LEU A 231 -11.40 11.94 8.33
N ILE A 232 -10.75 10.79 8.21
CA ILE A 232 -11.10 9.56 8.93
C ILE A 232 -10.98 9.75 10.46
N GLN A 233 -9.97 10.47 10.93
CA GLN A 233 -9.80 10.79 12.35
C GLN A 233 -10.94 11.66 12.87
N GLU A 234 -11.34 12.71 12.11
CA GLU A 234 -12.48 13.55 12.48
C GLU A 234 -13.79 12.76 12.48
N MET A 235 -14.04 11.92 11.47
CA MET A 235 -15.23 11.04 11.44
C MET A 235 -15.28 10.12 12.65
N ASN A 236 -14.15 9.56 13.07
CA ASN A 236 -14.06 8.72 14.26
C ASN A 236 -14.34 9.52 15.54
N ARG A 237 -13.87 10.76 15.62
CA ARG A 237 -14.14 11.67 16.72
C ARG A 237 -15.63 11.96 16.85
N GLU A 238 -16.31 12.35 15.76
CA GLU A 238 -17.76 12.60 15.77
C GLU A 238 -18.53 11.33 16.17
N THR A 239 -18.13 10.17 15.65
CA THR A 239 -18.74 8.87 16.01
C THR A 239 -18.62 8.57 17.52
N ASN A 240 -17.47 8.84 18.13
CA ASN A 240 -17.26 8.66 19.57
C ASN A 240 -18.15 9.58 20.39
N THR A 241 -18.30 10.84 19.98
CA THR A 241 -19.13 11.82 20.67
C THR A 241 -20.60 11.45 20.60
N ILE A 242 -21.10 11.03 19.42
CA ILE A 242 -22.47 10.50 19.26
C ILE A 242 -22.69 9.33 20.22
N GLY A 243 -21.79 8.35 20.24
CA GLY A 243 -21.91 7.16 21.09
C GLY A 243 -21.91 7.49 22.60
N SER A 244 -21.21 8.54 23.03
CA SER A 244 -21.18 8.95 24.43
C SER A 244 -22.42 9.73 24.88
N LYS A 245 -23.08 10.44 23.95
CA LYS A 245 -24.25 11.26 24.24
C LYS A 245 -25.57 10.48 24.19
N ALA A 246 -25.73 9.58 23.26
CA ALA A 246 -27.03 9.03 22.89
C ALA A 246 -27.72 8.16 23.95
N GLY A 247 -26.97 7.35 24.72
CA GLY A 247 -27.52 6.48 25.76
C GLY A 247 -28.63 5.48 25.31
N ASP A 248 -28.73 5.20 24.01
CA ASP A 248 -29.70 4.34 23.34
C ASP A 248 -29.01 3.12 22.71
N LEU A 249 -29.60 1.95 22.83
CA LEU A 249 -29.02 0.70 22.35
C LEU A 249 -28.89 0.68 20.84
N ALA A 250 -29.92 1.11 20.12
CA ALA A 250 -29.89 1.10 18.64
C ALA A 250 -28.85 2.11 18.09
N VAL A 251 -28.67 3.27 18.74
CA VAL A 251 -27.61 4.20 18.41
C VAL A 251 -26.24 3.60 18.72
N THR A 252 -26.09 2.89 19.85
CA THR A 252 -24.84 2.21 20.20
C THR A 252 -24.45 1.16 19.15
N GLU A 253 -25.40 0.35 18.68
CA GLU A 253 -25.18 -0.63 17.62
C GLU A 253 -24.78 0.04 16.29
N ALA A 254 -25.47 1.12 15.90
CA ALA A 254 -25.13 1.90 14.71
C ALA A 254 -23.73 2.55 14.80
N VAL A 255 -23.36 3.07 15.97
CA VAL A 255 -22.02 3.61 16.26
C VAL A 255 -20.94 2.54 16.13
N LEU A 256 -21.19 1.31 16.60
CA LEU A 256 -20.24 0.21 16.40
C LEU A 256 -20.07 -0.15 14.92
N GLN A 257 -21.16 -0.14 14.16
CA GLN A 257 -21.10 -0.36 12.71
C GLN A 257 -20.36 0.77 12.00
N LEU A 258 -20.58 2.05 12.37
CA LEU A 258 -19.83 3.19 11.85
C LEU A 258 -18.33 3.04 12.12
N LYS A 259 -17.93 2.69 13.33
CA LYS A 259 -16.53 2.46 13.68
C LYS A 259 -15.89 1.36 12.83
N ASN A 260 -16.61 0.28 12.60
CA ASN A 260 -16.14 -0.81 11.75
C ASN A 260 -15.94 -0.36 10.29
N GLU A 261 -16.85 0.43 9.72
CA GLU A 261 -16.68 0.93 8.35
C GLU A 261 -15.56 1.98 8.27
N ILE A 262 -15.42 2.86 9.27
CA ILE A 262 -14.31 3.83 9.37
C ILE A 262 -12.96 3.11 9.40
N GLU A 263 -12.81 2.04 10.19
CA GLU A 263 -11.54 1.31 10.27
C GLU A 263 -11.21 0.59 8.96
N LYS A 264 -12.20 -0.02 8.30
CA LYS A 264 -12.01 -0.62 6.97
C LYS A 264 -11.57 0.42 5.91
N ILE A 265 -12.15 1.63 5.95
CA ILE A 265 -11.72 2.73 5.08
C ILE A 265 -10.28 3.11 5.40
N ARG A 266 -9.94 3.23 6.68
CA ARG A 266 -8.58 3.57 7.13
C ARG A 266 -7.54 2.57 6.63
N GLU A 267 -7.81 1.26 6.76
CA GLU A 267 -6.92 0.21 6.24
C GLU A 267 -6.72 0.32 4.73
N GLN A 268 -7.79 0.59 3.99
CA GLN A 268 -7.70 0.77 2.53
C GLN A 268 -6.92 2.04 2.16
N VAL A 269 -7.17 3.16 2.84
CA VAL A 269 -6.48 4.44 2.59
C VAL A 269 -4.98 4.34 2.84
N GLN A 270 -4.53 3.57 3.85
CA GLN A 270 -3.11 3.30 4.09
C GLN A 270 -2.46 2.52 2.93
N ASN A 271 -3.25 1.80 2.14
CA ASN A 271 -2.80 1.06 0.95
C ASN A 271 -2.94 1.88 -0.34
N ILE A 272 -3.70 2.99 -0.31
CA ILE A 272 -3.81 3.95 -1.42
C ILE A 272 -2.75 5.02 -1.21
N GLU A 273 -1.73 4.95 -1.95
CA GLU A 273 -0.84 6.09 -2.09
C GLU A 273 -0.68 6.50 -3.53
#